data_ab78018cea41e72dd4d3fb591125d547
#
_entry.id   ab78018cea41e72dd4d3fb591125d547
#
_cell.length_a   1.000
_cell.length_b   1.000
_cell.length_c   1.000
_cell.angle_alpha   90.00
_cell.angle_beta   90.00
_cell.angle_gamma   90.00
#
_symmetry.space_group_name_H-M   'P 1'
#
loop_
_entity.id
_entity.type
_entity.pdbx_description
1 polymer ?
#
loop_
_entity_poly.entity_id
_entity_poly.type
_entity_poly.pdbx_seq_one_letter_code
_entity_poly.pdbx_strand_id
1 'polypeptide(L)'
;MGDRWSLLIIRDILLYRKSRFRELASEEGIATNILSDRLRQLVDSGVIEKKRDPDDRRSYIYQATPKGNGLAGLMSELGAWGTANEPGSKELIGTLKHYRRDSEVAATIRSNIYRNRYADDADMQ
;
A
#
# COMPACT_ATOMS: atom_id res chain seq x y z
N MET A 1 -0.29 12.52 -5.12
CA MET A 1 -0.08 11.30 -4.33
C MET A 1 0.37 11.53 -2.88
N GLY A 2 0.57 12.68 -2.41
CA GLY A 2 1.05 12.97 -1.05
C GLY A 2 -0.02 13.33 -0.03
N ASP A 3 -1.30 13.24 -0.35
CA ASP A 3 -2.34 13.57 0.60
C ASP A 3 -2.64 12.41 1.57
N ARG A 4 -3.31 12.76 2.66
CA ARG A 4 -3.65 11.82 3.73
C ARG A 4 -4.42 10.59 3.23
N TRP A 5 -5.41 10.79 2.36
CA TRP A 5 -6.27 9.71 1.91
C TRP A 5 -5.52 8.73 1.02
N SER A 6 -4.67 9.22 0.12
CA SER A 6 -3.84 8.37 -0.74
C SER A 6 -2.90 7.50 0.09
N LEU A 7 -2.27 8.06 1.11
CA LEU A 7 -1.37 7.30 2.00
C LEU A 7 -2.13 6.24 2.80
N LEU A 8 -3.33 6.54 3.28
CA LEU A 8 -4.16 5.57 4.01
C LEU A 8 -4.62 4.42 3.11
N ILE A 9 -4.97 4.70 1.87
CA ILE A 9 -5.37 3.70 0.88
C ILE A 9 -4.18 2.79 0.55
N ILE A 10 -3.01 3.36 0.31
CA ILE A 10 -1.78 2.60 0.03
C ILE A 10 -1.43 1.71 1.22
N ARG A 11 -1.52 2.23 2.43
CA ARG A 11 -1.32 1.46 3.67
C ARG A 11 -2.24 0.24 3.70
N ASP A 12 -3.53 0.45 3.45
CA ASP A 12 -4.52 -0.62 3.50
C ASP A 12 -4.23 -1.72 2.48
N ILE A 13 -3.83 -1.36 1.27
CA ILE A 13 -3.52 -2.33 0.22
C ILE A 13 -2.21 -3.07 0.52
N LEU A 14 -1.16 -2.35 0.93
CA LEU A 14 0.17 -2.92 1.09
C LEU A 14 0.37 -3.64 2.43
N LEU A 15 -0.13 -3.07 3.52
CA LEU A 15 0.13 -3.56 4.86
C LEU A 15 -1.02 -4.39 5.42
N TYR A 16 -2.27 -3.97 5.17
CA TYR A 16 -3.44 -4.67 5.70
C TYR A 16 -4.04 -5.66 4.72
N ARG A 17 -3.50 -5.73 3.50
CA ARG A 17 -3.94 -6.64 2.44
C ARG A 17 -5.42 -6.50 2.09
N LYS A 18 -5.96 -5.30 2.26
CA LYS A 18 -7.30 -4.95 1.82
C LYS A 18 -7.27 -4.74 0.30
N SER A 19 -8.30 -5.18 -0.38
CA SER A 19 -8.35 -5.10 -1.85
C SER A 19 -9.68 -4.60 -2.38
N ARG A 20 -10.75 -4.64 -1.58
CA ARG A 20 -12.09 -4.28 -2.02
C ARG A 20 -12.41 -2.84 -1.69
N PHE A 21 -13.15 -2.19 -2.59
CA PHE A 21 -13.54 -0.78 -2.43
C PHE A 21 -14.08 -0.46 -1.03
N ARG A 22 -15.02 -1.25 -0.53
CA ARG A 22 -15.66 -1.02 0.77
C ARG A 22 -14.76 -1.22 1.98
N GLU A 23 -13.62 -1.87 1.79
CA GLU A 23 -12.67 -2.11 2.87
C GLU A 23 -11.65 -0.98 3.01
N LEU A 24 -11.40 -0.24 1.93
CA LEU A 24 -10.32 0.74 1.85
C LEU A 24 -10.67 2.02 2.62
N ALA A 25 -9.82 2.38 3.57
CA ALA A 25 -9.95 3.53 4.46
C ALA A 25 -11.32 3.57 5.19
N SER A 26 -11.95 2.40 5.39
CA SER A 26 -13.26 2.29 6.02
C SER A 26 -13.25 2.67 7.48
N GLU A 27 -12.17 2.39 8.20
CA GLU A 27 -12.02 2.74 9.61
C GLU A 27 -11.87 4.25 9.81
N GLU A 28 -11.30 4.95 8.85
CA GLU A 28 -11.14 6.40 8.87
C GLU A 28 -12.35 7.13 8.34
N GLY A 29 -13.37 6.41 7.86
CA GLY A 29 -14.62 7.00 7.42
C GLY A 29 -14.53 7.82 6.14
N ILE A 30 -13.73 7.37 5.17
CA ILE A 30 -13.59 8.10 3.90
C ILE A 30 -14.92 8.16 3.14
N ALA A 31 -15.24 9.33 2.60
CA ALA A 31 -16.40 9.49 1.73
C ALA A 31 -16.20 8.73 0.41
N THR A 32 -17.27 8.12 -0.09
CA THR A 32 -17.23 7.26 -1.29
C THR A 32 -16.68 7.98 -2.52
N ASN A 33 -17.06 9.24 -2.72
CA ASN A 33 -16.59 10.05 -3.85
C ASN A 33 -15.10 10.36 -3.75
N ILE A 34 -14.58 10.58 -2.55
CA ILE A 34 -13.15 10.80 -2.31
C ILE A 34 -12.38 9.52 -2.56
N LEU A 35 -12.87 8.39 -2.06
CA LEU A 35 -12.24 7.09 -2.28
C LEU A 35 -12.15 6.77 -3.78
N SER A 36 -13.25 6.94 -4.51
CA SER A 36 -13.27 6.73 -5.97
C SER A 36 -12.25 7.59 -6.70
N ASP A 37 -12.17 8.86 -6.34
CA ASP A 37 -11.25 9.82 -6.96
C ASP A 37 -9.77 9.45 -6.67
N ARG A 38 -9.46 9.13 -5.44
CA ARG A 38 -8.10 8.76 -5.05
C ARG A 38 -7.66 7.43 -5.65
N LEU A 39 -8.54 6.44 -5.71
CA LEU A 39 -8.25 5.16 -6.37
C LEU A 39 -7.95 5.37 -7.86
N ARG A 40 -8.72 6.20 -8.54
CA ARG A 40 -8.46 6.53 -9.95
C ARG A 40 -7.10 7.18 -10.13
N GLN A 41 -6.75 8.14 -9.29
CA GLN A 41 -5.44 8.80 -9.33
C GLN A 41 -4.30 7.81 -9.11
N LEU A 42 -4.45 6.88 -8.18
CA LEU A 42 -3.44 5.88 -7.87
C LEU A 42 -3.29 4.86 -9.02
N VAL A 43 -4.39 4.50 -9.68
CA VAL A 43 -4.36 3.66 -10.89
C VAL A 43 -3.65 4.40 -12.02
N ASP A 44 -4.00 5.65 -12.25
CA ASP A 44 -3.39 6.47 -13.32
C ASP A 44 -1.89 6.67 -13.10
N SER A 45 -1.45 6.77 -11.86
CA SER A 45 -0.03 6.89 -11.52
C SER A 45 0.73 5.56 -11.59
N GLY A 46 0.04 4.45 -11.78
CA GLY A 46 0.66 3.12 -11.86
C GLY A 46 1.04 2.51 -10.53
N VAL A 47 0.59 3.08 -9.41
CA VAL A 47 0.88 2.57 -8.05
C VAL A 47 0.02 1.37 -7.72
N ILE A 48 -1.23 1.38 -8.16
CA ILE A 48 -2.16 0.26 -7.99
C ILE A 48 -2.78 -0.10 -9.34
N GLU A 49 -3.34 -1.28 -9.40
CA GLU A 49 -4.13 -1.73 -10.56
C GLU A 49 -5.50 -2.20 -10.11
N LYS A 50 -6.48 -2.04 -10.97
CA LYS A 50 -7.86 -2.49 -10.78
C LYS A 50 -8.08 -3.75 -11.61
N LYS A 51 -8.47 -4.83 -10.96
CA LYS A 51 -8.75 -6.11 -11.62
C LYS A 51 -10.14 -6.59 -11.27
N ARG A 52 -10.71 -7.45 -12.12
CA ARG A 52 -11.92 -8.16 -11.74
C ARG A 52 -11.60 -9.16 -10.64
N ASP A 53 -12.50 -9.25 -9.67
CA ASP A 53 -12.41 -10.25 -8.61
C ASP A 53 -12.55 -11.66 -9.24
N PRO A 54 -11.58 -12.55 -9.07
CA PRO A 54 -11.68 -13.91 -9.60
C PRO A 54 -12.80 -14.72 -8.98
N ASP A 55 -13.24 -14.37 -7.76
CA ASP A 55 -14.30 -15.05 -7.04
C ASP A 55 -15.69 -14.44 -7.31
N ASP A 56 -15.75 -13.19 -7.76
CA ASP A 56 -17.00 -12.50 -8.09
C ASP A 56 -16.80 -11.56 -9.27
N ARG A 57 -17.21 -11.99 -10.45
CA ARG A 57 -17.04 -11.23 -11.70
C ARG A 57 -17.75 -9.87 -11.73
N ARG A 58 -18.65 -9.61 -10.77
CA ARG A 58 -19.34 -8.32 -10.65
C ARG A 58 -18.55 -7.30 -9.86
N SER A 59 -17.54 -7.74 -9.14
CA SER A 59 -16.73 -6.91 -8.25
C SER A 59 -15.34 -6.69 -8.82
N TYR A 60 -14.69 -5.64 -8.33
CA TYR A 60 -13.29 -5.34 -8.64
C TYR A 60 -12.46 -5.40 -7.37
N ILE A 61 -11.19 -5.73 -7.55
CA ILE A 61 -10.18 -5.66 -6.50
C ILE A 61 -9.08 -4.69 -6.91
N TYR A 62 -8.45 -4.08 -5.94
CA TYR A 62 -7.33 -3.17 -6.13
C TYR A 62 -6.08 -3.80 -5.54
N GLN A 63 -5.02 -3.84 -6.31
CA GLN A 63 -3.75 -4.47 -5.92
C GLN A 63 -2.61 -3.54 -6.23
N ALA A 64 -1.53 -3.64 -5.44
CA ALA A 64 -0.32 -2.89 -5.74
C ALA A 64 0.36 -3.45 -6.99
N THR A 65 0.84 -2.56 -7.84
CA THR A 65 1.74 -2.89 -8.94
C THR A 65 3.16 -3.10 -8.41
N PRO A 66 4.11 -3.61 -9.19
CA PRO A 66 5.53 -3.62 -8.78
C PRO A 66 6.04 -2.24 -8.35
N LYS A 67 5.62 -1.18 -9.04
CA LYS A 67 5.93 0.20 -8.64
C LYS A 67 5.35 0.53 -7.27
N GLY A 68 4.08 0.15 -7.02
CA GLY A 68 3.42 0.38 -5.74
C GLY A 68 4.07 -0.42 -4.60
N ASN A 69 4.48 -1.65 -4.86
CA ASN A 69 5.18 -2.48 -3.88
C ASN A 69 6.47 -1.83 -3.39
N GLY A 70 7.11 -1.01 -4.21
CA GLY A 70 8.30 -0.25 -3.80
C GLY A 70 8.04 0.73 -2.67
N LEU A 71 6.78 1.13 -2.44
CA LEU A 71 6.42 2.03 -1.34
C LEU A 71 6.30 1.33 0.01
N ALA A 72 6.24 0.00 0.04
CA ALA A 72 6.03 -0.75 1.29
C ALA A 72 7.14 -0.49 2.31
N GLY A 73 8.40 -0.42 1.87
CA GLY A 73 9.51 -0.09 2.75
C GLY A 73 9.40 1.29 3.36
N LEU A 74 9.06 2.28 2.55
CA LEU A 74 8.84 3.65 3.03
C LEU A 74 7.67 3.71 4.02
N MET A 75 6.56 3.05 3.72
CA MET A 75 5.41 3.01 4.60
C MET A 75 5.75 2.37 5.94
N SER A 76 6.56 1.30 5.93
CA SER A 76 7.02 0.65 7.16
C SER A 76 7.91 1.57 8.00
N GLU A 77 8.81 2.31 7.38
CA GLU A 77 9.67 3.26 8.08
C GLU A 77 8.88 4.42 8.67
N LEU A 78 7.92 4.96 7.91
CA LEU A 78 7.02 6.00 8.43
C LEU A 78 6.21 5.50 9.61
N GLY A 79 5.70 4.28 9.53
CA GLY A 79 4.97 3.66 10.63
C GLY A 79 5.84 3.44 11.86
N ALA A 80 7.06 2.98 11.70
CA ALA A 80 8.01 2.80 12.79
C ALA A 80 8.37 4.14 13.46
N TRP A 81 8.59 5.17 12.66
CA TRP A 81 8.86 6.51 13.17
C TRP A 81 7.64 7.06 13.93
N GLY A 82 6.44 6.94 13.35
CA GLY A 82 5.21 7.40 14.00
C GLY A 82 4.95 6.71 15.33
N THR A 83 5.18 5.40 15.40
CA THR A 83 5.06 4.60 16.62
C THR A 83 6.03 5.07 17.72
N ALA A 84 7.25 5.41 17.34
CA ALA A 84 8.28 5.82 18.29
C ALA A 84 8.08 7.26 18.79
N ASN A 85 7.42 8.12 18.00
CA ASN A 85 7.38 9.56 18.24
C ASN A 85 5.97 10.12 18.49
N GLU A 86 4.91 9.41 18.06
CA GLU A 86 3.54 9.87 18.17
C GLU A 86 2.72 8.97 19.08
N PRO A 87 2.20 9.47 20.22
CA PRO A 87 1.32 8.69 21.10
C PRO A 87 0.00 8.39 20.37
N GLY A 88 -0.43 7.15 20.39
CA GLY A 88 -1.69 6.72 19.79
C GLY A 88 -1.58 5.91 18.51
N SER A 89 -0.37 5.70 17.98
CA SER A 89 -0.13 4.90 16.76
C SER A 89 -0.07 3.39 17.03
N LYS A 90 -0.78 2.90 18.04
CA LYS A 90 -0.71 1.50 18.48
C LYS A 90 -1.11 0.48 17.40
N GLU A 91 -2.02 0.85 16.51
CA GLU A 91 -2.47 -0.01 15.41
C GLU A 91 -1.35 -0.28 14.40
N LEU A 92 -0.56 0.73 14.09
CA LEU A 92 0.60 0.59 13.22
C LEU A 92 1.69 -0.30 13.85
N ILE A 93 1.82 -0.32 15.17
CA ILE A 93 2.76 -1.19 15.88
C ILE A 93 2.45 -2.66 15.62
N GLY A 94 1.18 -3.06 15.70
CA GLY A 94 0.76 -4.43 15.46
C GLY A 94 1.09 -4.87 14.04
N THR A 95 0.81 -4.02 13.06
CA THR A 95 1.08 -4.28 11.64
C THR A 95 2.59 -4.34 11.37
N LEU A 96 3.37 -3.45 11.97
CA LEU A 96 4.82 -3.44 11.83
C LEU A 96 5.48 -4.63 12.50
N LYS A 97 4.97 -5.07 13.64
CA LYS A 97 5.44 -6.30 14.29
C LYS A 97 5.18 -7.51 13.42
N HIS A 98 4.02 -7.57 12.76
CA HIS A 98 3.71 -8.61 11.78
C HIS A 98 4.65 -8.56 10.59
N TYR A 99 4.86 -7.39 10.04
CA TYR A 99 5.78 -7.14 8.93
C TYR A 99 7.22 -7.55 9.28
N ARG A 100 7.70 -7.22 10.48
CA ARG A 100 9.05 -7.58 10.93
C ARG A 100 9.19 -9.06 11.29
N ARG A 101 8.13 -9.70 11.75
CA ARG A 101 8.12 -11.14 12.07
C ARG A 101 8.03 -12.00 10.83
N ASP A 102 7.35 -11.53 9.80
CA ASP A 102 7.25 -12.24 8.54
C ASP A 102 8.46 -11.86 7.68
N SER A 103 9.58 -12.52 7.97
CA SER A 103 10.86 -12.25 7.30
C SER A 103 10.81 -12.53 5.80
N GLU A 104 9.91 -13.42 5.35
CA GLU A 104 9.74 -13.69 3.93
C GLU A 104 9.06 -12.53 3.22
N VAL A 105 7.99 -11.98 3.79
CA VAL A 105 7.32 -10.80 3.24
C VAL A 105 8.26 -9.61 3.23
N ALA A 106 8.97 -9.37 4.33
CA ALA A 106 9.96 -8.30 4.43
C ALA A 106 11.08 -8.47 3.41
N ALA A 107 11.60 -9.70 3.26
CA ALA A 107 12.63 -10.01 2.27
C ALA A 107 12.11 -9.83 0.85
N THR A 108 10.89 -10.26 0.56
CA THR A 108 10.25 -10.10 -0.76
C THR A 108 10.07 -8.63 -1.09
N ILE A 109 9.59 -7.84 -0.13
CA ILE A 109 9.38 -6.40 -0.33
C ILE A 109 10.73 -5.70 -0.54
N ARG A 110 11.74 -6.00 0.26
CA ARG A 110 13.10 -5.46 0.08
C ARG A 110 13.70 -5.85 -1.27
N SER A 111 13.52 -7.09 -1.68
CA SER A 111 13.96 -7.59 -2.97
C SER A 111 13.28 -6.86 -4.11
N ASN A 112 11.99 -6.60 -4.01
CA ASN A 112 11.23 -5.85 -5.02
C ASN A 112 11.68 -4.38 -5.09
N ILE A 113 11.92 -3.74 -3.95
CA ILE A 113 12.47 -2.38 -3.88
C ILE A 113 13.83 -2.33 -4.57
N TYR A 114 14.70 -3.26 -4.26
CA TYR A 114 16.04 -3.35 -4.82
C TYR A 114 16.00 -3.58 -6.33
N ARG A 115 15.17 -4.52 -6.75
CA ARG A 115 14.99 -4.87 -8.16
C ARG A 115 14.48 -3.69 -8.97
N ASN A 116 13.48 -2.97 -8.47
CA ASN A 116 12.92 -1.80 -9.16
C ASN A 116 13.94 -0.66 -9.26
N ARG A 117 14.74 -0.42 -8.22
CA ARG A 117 15.76 0.62 -8.22
C ARG A 117 16.85 0.36 -9.24
N TYR A 118 17.30 -0.89 -9.38
CA TYR A 118 18.38 -1.25 -10.29
C TYR A 118 17.94 -1.62 -11.70
N ALA A 119 16.69 -2.01 -11.90
CA ALA A 119 16.12 -2.22 -13.22
C ALA A 119 16.05 -0.90 -14.02
N ASP A 120 15.69 0.20 -13.35
CA ASP A 120 15.67 1.53 -13.97
C ASP A 120 17.08 1.99 -14.36
N ASP A 121 18.10 1.69 -13.55
CA ASP A 121 19.50 2.02 -13.85
C ASP A 121 20.04 1.18 -15.02
N ALA A 122 19.60 -0.08 -15.15
CA ALA A 122 20.00 -0.96 -16.26
C ALA A 122 19.40 -0.52 -17.59
N ASP A 123 18.16 0.01 -17.59
CA ASP A 123 17.49 0.53 -18.79
C ASP A 123 18.09 1.86 -19.29
N MET A 124 18.84 2.56 -18.44
CA MET A 124 19.50 3.83 -18.80
C MET A 124 20.92 3.65 -19.36
N GLN A 125 21.42 2.44 -19.45
CA GLN A 125 22.71 2.09 -20.06
C GLN A 125 22.49 1.47 -21.45
#